data_fc6b548366e58bf0f82e5f38d27034ab
#
_entry.id   fc6b548366e58bf0f82e5f38d27034ab
#
_cell.length_a   1.000
_cell.length_b   1.000
_cell.length_c   1.000
_cell.angle_alpha   90.00
_cell.angle_beta   90.00
_cell.angle_gamma   90.00
#
_symmetry.space_group_name_H-M   'P 1'
#
loop_
_entity.id
_entity.type
_entity.pdbx_description
1 polymer ?
#
loop_
_entity_poly.entity_id
_entity_poly.type
_entity_poly.pdbx_seq_one_letter_code
_entity_poly.pdbx_strand_id
1 'polypeptide(L)'
;MKRVLLFLVVAIMASTNLLANDKTIVVNVEVDWGKENIQEIYEILQNHVEITLAEEGCKEFNFAVDINNPNIIRATEVWTNMEALENHFKTENWFYFNSIMEKYPAKNIIINTYEIKKISHPLD
;
A
#
# COMPACT_ATOMS: atom_id res chain seq x y z
N MET A 1 -21.21 -8.53 40.14
CA MET A 1 -21.38 -9.46 39.00
C MET A 1 -21.56 -8.77 37.66
N LYS A 2 -22.32 -7.68 37.55
CA LYS A 2 -22.54 -6.97 36.26
C LYS A 2 -21.26 -6.36 35.65
N ARG A 3 -20.24 -5.97 36.46
CA ARG A 3 -18.98 -5.37 35.97
C ARG A 3 -18.02 -6.41 35.33
N VAL A 4 -18.03 -7.65 35.83
CA VAL A 4 -17.15 -8.72 35.29
C VAL A 4 -17.60 -9.16 33.90
N LEU A 5 -18.92 -9.18 33.65
CA LEU A 5 -19.48 -9.55 32.35
C LEU A 5 -19.17 -8.52 31.26
N LEU A 6 -19.14 -7.23 31.63
CA LEU A 6 -18.84 -6.15 30.69
C LEU A 6 -17.37 -6.17 30.21
N PHE A 7 -16.43 -6.50 31.12
CA PHE A 7 -15.01 -6.66 30.75
C PHE A 7 -14.76 -7.88 29.86
N LEU A 8 -15.49 -8.96 30.09
CA LEU A 8 -15.34 -10.18 29.28
C LEU A 8 -15.88 -9.96 27.85
N VAL A 9 -16.98 -9.25 27.68
CA VAL A 9 -17.56 -8.92 26.38
C VAL A 9 -16.65 -7.96 25.58
N VAL A 10 -16.05 -6.97 26.24
CA VAL A 10 -15.09 -6.05 25.61
C VAL A 10 -13.81 -6.79 25.18
N ALA A 11 -13.31 -7.72 26.01
CA ALA A 11 -12.14 -8.52 25.66
C ALA A 11 -12.41 -9.47 24.47
N ILE A 12 -13.61 -10.05 24.38
CA ILE A 12 -14.00 -10.90 23.25
C ILE A 12 -14.16 -10.09 21.97
N MET A 13 -14.71 -8.87 22.03
CA MET A 13 -14.82 -7.98 20.86
C MET A 13 -13.44 -7.50 20.39
N ALA A 14 -12.52 -7.18 21.30
CA ALA A 14 -11.15 -6.84 20.96
C ALA A 14 -10.43 -8.03 20.29
N SER A 15 -10.66 -9.25 20.76
CA SER A 15 -10.06 -10.46 20.19
C SER A 15 -10.59 -10.78 18.78
N THR A 16 -11.87 -10.56 18.51
CA THR A 16 -12.46 -10.78 17.19
C THR A 16 -12.01 -9.73 16.17
N ASN A 17 -11.79 -8.49 16.58
CA ASN A 17 -11.21 -7.46 15.72
C ASN A 17 -9.72 -7.73 15.41
N LEU A 18 -8.95 -8.25 16.36
CA LEU A 18 -7.56 -8.67 16.11
C LEU A 18 -7.46 -9.77 15.04
N LEU A 19 -8.38 -10.75 15.06
CA LEU A 19 -8.38 -11.85 14.10
C LEU A 19 -8.88 -11.44 12.70
N ALA A 20 -9.72 -10.40 12.58
CA ALA A 20 -10.20 -9.89 11.31
C ALA A 20 -9.18 -9.02 10.57
N ASN A 21 -8.14 -8.54 11.27
CA ASN A 21 -7.15 -7.58 10.74
C ASN A 21 -5.84 -8.23 10.28
N ASP A 22 -5.76 -9.55 10.26
CA ASP A 22 -4.50 -10.31 10.10
C ASP A 22 -4.23 -10.75 8.65
N LYS A 23 -4.94 -10.19 7.69
CA LYS A 23 -4.79 -10.55 6.29
C LYS A 23 -3.83 -9.58 5.59
N THR A 24 -2.76 -10.12 5.06
CA THR A 24 -1.81 -9.35 4.22
C THR A 24 -2.53 -8.76 3.02
N ILE A 25 -2.28 -7.49 2.79
CA ILE A 25 -2.83 -6.73 1.66
C ILE A 25 -1.73 -6.52 0.62
N VAL A 26 -2.04 -6.78 -0.63
CA VAL A 26 -1.21 -6.43 -1.78
C VAL A 26 -1.93 -5.42 -2.63
N VAL A 27 -1.24 -4.33 -2.97
CA VAL A 27 -1.72 -3.33 -3.93
C VAL A 27 -0.82 -3.37 -5.15
N ASN A 28 -1.42 -3.54 -6.31
CA ASN A 28 -0.75 -3.39 -7.60
C ASN A 28 -1.31 -2.16 -8.31
N VAL A 29 -0.41 -1.27 -8.66
CA VAL A 29 -0.75 -0.05 -9.40
C VAL A 29 -0.02 -0.07 -10.74
N GLU A 30 -0.70 0.36 -11.78
CA GLU A 30 -0.11 0.64 -13.08
C GLU A 30 -0.45 2.08 -13.46
N VAL A 31 0.56 2.88 -13.76
CA VAL A 31 0.37 4.28 -14.15
C VAL A 31 1.09 4.54 -15.47
N ASP A 32 0.35 4.98 -16.48
CA ASP A 32 0.91 5.52 -17.72
C ASP A 32 1.03 7.04 -17.62
N TRP A 33 2.25 7.54 -17.44
CA TRP A 33 2.54 8.97 -17.44
C TRP A 33 2.85 9.55 -18.82
N GLY A 34 2.96 8.67 -19.83
CA GLY A 34 3.42 9.09 -21.14
C GLY A 34 4.90 9.49 -21.15
N LYS A 35 5.38 9.83 -22.34
CA LYS A 35 6.81 10.00 -22.59
C LYS A 35 7.41 11.29 -21.98
N GLU A 36 6.59 12.31 -21.79
CA GLU A 36 7.09 13.67 -21.54
C GLU A 36 7.55 13.89 -20.09
N ASN A 37 7.00 13.16 -19.11
CA ASN A 37 7.20 13.44 -17.70
C ASN A 37 7.99 12.35 -16.95
N ILE A 38 8.31 11.25 -17.60
CA ILE A 38 8.77 10.03 -16.93
C ILE A 38 10.09 10.20 -16.16
N GLN A 39 11.02 10.99 -16.67
CA GLN A 39 12.33 11.20 -16.06
C GLN A 39 12.24 12.02 -14.76
N GLU A 40 11.42 13.05 -14.75
CA GLU A 40 11.22 13.92 -13.59
C GLU A 40 10.51 13.19 -12.45
N ILE A 41 9.67 12.21 -12.79
CA ILE A 41 8.93 11.40 -11.83
C ILE A 41 9.84 10.44 -11.06
N TYR A 42 10.91 9.92 -11.64
CA TYR A 42 11.75 8.89 -11.00
C TYR A 42 12.31 9.31 -9.63
N GLU A 43 12.84 10.51 -9.51
CA GLU A 43 13.39 10.99 -8.23
C GLU A 43 12.28 11.14 -7.18
N ILE A 44 11.10 11.59 -7.59
CA ILE A 44 9.93 11.73 -6.73
C ILE A 44 9.52 10.37 -6.20
N LEU A 45 9.46 9.36 -7.08
CA LEU A 45 9.10 8.00 -6.71
C LEU A 45 10.12 7.37 -5.76
N GLN A 46 11.42 7.55 -6.01
CA GLN A 46 12.48 7.02 -5.15
C GLN A 46 12.36 7.56 -3.73
N ASN A 47 12.18 8.87 -3.58
CA ASN A 47 12.01 9.49 -2.27
C ASN A 47 10.75 8.98 -1.55
N HIS A 48 9.65 8.80 -2.29
CA HIS A 48 8.40 8.28 -1.73
C HIS A 48 8.56 6.86 -1.22
N VAL A 49 9.31 6.01 -1.94
CA VAL A 49 9.61 4.63 -1.51
C VAL A 49 10.33 4.60 -0.17
N GLU A 50 11.40 5.39 -0.02
CA GLU A 50 12.22 5.38 1.20
C GLU A 50 11.41 5.74 2.44
N ILE A 51 10.55 6.75 2.33
CA ILE A 51 9.71 7.20 3.44
C ILE A 51 8.61 6.18 3.73
N THR A 52 7.95 5.64 2.70
CA THR A 52 6.85 4.69 2.86
C THR A 52 7.31 3.36 3.46
N LEU A 53 8.51 2.88 3.11
CA LEU A 53 9.07 1.65 3.70
C LEU A 53 9.31 1.76 5.21
N ALA A 54 9.43 2.97 5.75
CA ALA A 54 9.56 3.20 7.20
C ALA A 54 8.21 3.26 7.93
N GLU A 55 7.09 3.26 7.21
CA GLU A 55 5.76 3.30 7.80
C GLU A 55 5.40 1.97 8.48
N GLU A 56 4.69 2.06 9.60
CA GLU A 56 4.25 0.87 10.34
C GLU A 56 3.35 -0.01 9.47
N GLY A 57 3.69 -1.30 9.39
CA GLY A 57 2.95 -2.30 8.63
C GLY A 57 3.28 -2.35 7.13
N CYS A 58 4.14 -1.48 6.61
CA CYS A 58 4.66 -1.60 5.26
C CYS A 58 5.70 -2.73 5.21
N LYS A 59 5.44 -3.76 4.40
CA LYS A 59 6.37 -4.89 4.17
C LYS A 59 7.18 -4.72 2.90
N GLU A 60 6.54 -4.22 1.86
CA GLU A 60 7.16 -3.94 0.57
C GLU A 60 6.51 -2.69 -0.02
N PHE A 61 7.32 -1.88 -0.65
CA PHE A 61 6.87 -0.74 -1.43
C PHE A 61 7.91 -0.46 -2.50
N ASN A 62 7.57 -0.64 -3.76
CA ASN A 62 8.52 -0.44 -4.85
C ASN A 62 7.82 0.02 -6.13
N PHE A 63 8.61 0.65 -7.01
CA PHE A 63 8.22 0.96 -8.37
C PHE A 63 9.14 0.25 -9.36
N ALA A 64 8.58 -0.16 -10.49
CA ALA A 64 9.30 -0.77 -11.60
C ALA A 64 8.81 -0.23 -12.93
N VAL A 65 9.73 0.00 -13.85
CA VAL A 65 9.39 0.39 -15.22
C VAL A 65 8.96 -0.85 -16.00
N ASP A 66 7.86 -0.76 -16.74
CA ASP A 66 7.44 -1.82 -17.64
C ASP A 66 8.40 -1.90 -18.84
N ILE A 67 8.99 -3.09 -19.07
CA ILE A 67 9.98 -3.26 -20.13
C ILE A 67 9.37 -3.22 -21.55
N ASN A 68 8.07 -3.46 -21.68
CA ASN A 68 7.38 -3.43 -22.96
C ASN A 68 6.87 -2.01 -23.30
N ASN A 69 6.61 -1.20 -22.27
CA ASN A 69 6.22 0.20 -22.42
C ASN A 69 6.87 1.06 -21.34
N PRO A 70 8.03 1.67 -21.62
CA PRO A 70 8.76 2.49 -20.63
C PRO A 70 8.03 3.72 -20.08
N ASN A 71 6.86 4.07 -20.63
CA ASN A 71 6.01 5.13 -20.10
C ASN A 71 5.14 4.65 -18.94
N ILE A 72 5.08 3.34 -18.72
CA ILE A 72 4.32 2.72 -17.64
C ILE A 72 5.24 2.43 -16.47
N ILE A 73 4.83 2.87 -15.29
CA ILE A 73 5.44 2.48 -14.02
C ILE A 73 4.42 1.66 -13.24
N ARG A 74 4.90 0.54 -12.70
CA ARG A 74 4.14 -0.34 -11.82
C ARG A 74 4.59 -0.14 -10.40
N ALA A 75 3.63 0.01 -9.47
CA ALA A 75 3.90 -0.10 -8.05
C ALA A 75 3.43 -1.45 -7.52
N THR A 76 4.21 -2.00 -6.61
CA THR A 76 3.79 -3.14 -5.79
C THR A 76 3.95 -2.75 -4.33
N GLU A 77 2.88 -2.89 -3.57
CA GLU A 77 2.83 -2.60 -2.15
C GLU A 77 2.37 -3.85 -1.41
N VAL A 78 2.99 -4.14 -0.28
CA VAL A 78 2.59 -5.22 0.62
C VAL A 78 2.47 -4.67 2.03
N TRP A 79 1.29 -4.80 2.61
CA TRP A 79 0.95 -4.29 3.93
C TRP A 79 0.55 -5.43 4.86
N THR A 80 0.85 -5.30 6.15
CA THR A 80 0.51 -6.30 7.17
C THR A 80 -0.99 -6.57 7.25
N ASN A 81 -1.81 -5.53 7.05
CA ASN A 81 -3.27 -5.57 7.08
C ASN A 81 -3.86 -4.30 6.43
N MET A 82 -5.17 -4.26 6.32
CA MET A 82 -5.89 -3.12 5.73
C MET A 82 -5.73 -1.84 6.55
N GLU A 83 -5.67 -1.92 7.87
CA GLU A 83 -5.48 -0.75 8.74
C GLU A 83 -4.14 -0.05 8.46
N ALA A 84 -3.06 -0.81 8.25
CA ALA A 84 -1.76 -0.24 7.87
C ALA A 84 -1.84 0.52 6.53
N LEU A 85 -2.51 -0.06 5.52
CA LEU A 85 -2.74 0.61 4.24
C LEU A 85 -3.59 1.88 4.40
N GLU A 86 -4.67 1.82 5.18
CA GLU A 86 -5.52 3.00 5.45
C GLU A 86 -4.76 4.10 6.19
N ASN A 87 -3.85 3.73 7.09
CA ASN A 87 -3.01 4.69 7.80
C ASN A 87 -2.00 5.36 6.88
N HIS A 88 -1.42 4.61 5.91
CA HIS A 88 -0.57 5.17 4.87
C HIS A 88 -1.25 6.35 4.14
N PHE A 89 -2.52 6.22 3.78
CA PHE A 89 -3.28 7.28 3.11
C PHE A 89 -3.55 8.52 3.98
N LYS A 90 -3.25 8.47 5.28
CA LYS A 90 -3.41 9.58 6.23
C LYS A 90 -2.07 10.24 6.58
N THR A 91 -0.95 9.75 6.06
CA THR A 91 0.38 10.30 6.34
C THR A 91 0.63 11.62 5.63
N GLU A 92 1.46 12.47 6.20
CA GLU A 92 1.93 13.70 5.56
C GLU A 92 2.68 13.38 4.27
N ASN A 93 3.44 12.28 4.25
CA ASN A 93 4.15 11.80 3.06
C ASN A 93 3.21 11.50 1.90
N TRP A 94 2.08 10.83 2.18
CA TRP A 94 1.05 10.56 1.16
C TRP A 94 0.46 11.85 0.58
N PHE A 95 0.09 12.80 1.42
CA PHE A 95 -0.45 14.08 0.96
C PHE A 95 0.57 14.90 0.17
N TYR A 96 1.83 14.93 0.64
CA TYR A 96 2.92 15.61 -0.07
C TYR A 96 3.16 14.97 -1.44
N PHE A 97 3.26 13.64 -1.50
CA PHE A 97 3.42 12.90 -2.76
C PHE A 97 2.30 13.22 -3.75
N ASN A 98 1.04 13.14 -3.34
CA ASN A 98 -0.08 13.47 -4.21
C ASN A 98 -0.06 14.92 -4.71
N SER A 99 0.31 15.88 -3.85
CA SER A 99 0.42 17.30 -4.26
C SER A 99 1.46 17.55 -5.34
N ILE A 100 2.54 16.74 -5.34
CA ILE A 100 3.55 16.79 -6.40
C ILE A 100 3.02 16.12 -7.66
N MET A 101 2.39 14.94 -7.52
CA MET A 101 1.89 14.17 -8.64
C MET A 101 0.77 14.86 -9.41
N GLU A 102 0.03 15.79 -8.80
CA GLU A 102 -0.94 16.65 -9.49
C GLU A 102 -0.32 17.48 -10.64
N LYS A 103 0.99 17.73 -10.57
CA LYS A 103 1.72 18.43 -11.65
C LYS A 103 2.05 17.52 -12.83
N TYR A 104 1.93 16.22 -12.66
CA TYR A 104 2.27 15.19 -13.64
C TYR A 104 1.04 14.30 -13.90
N PRO A 105 0.02 14.79 -14.59
CA PRO A 105 -1.21 14.03 -14.78
C PRO A 105 -0.96 12.75 -15.58
N ALA A 106 -1.40 11.64 -15.02
CA ALA A 106 -1.34 10.35 -15.69
C ALA A 106 -2.35 10.27 -16.83
N LYS A 107 -1.99 9.55 -17.89
CA LYS A 107 -2.92 9.23 -19.00
C LYS A 107 -3.89 8.14 -18.60
N ASN A 108 -3.43 7.20 -17.80
CA ASN A 108 -4.22 6.08 -17.29
C ASN A 108 -3.66 5.60 -15.96
N ILE A 109 -4.56 5.16 -15.06
CA ILE A 109 -4.21 4.54 -13.77
C ILE A 109 -5.10 3.33 -13.58
N ILE A 110 -4.48 2.19 -13.24
CA ILE A 110 -5.17 0.95 -12.86
C ILE A 110 -4.68 0.57 -11.46
N ILE A 111 -5.59 0.37 -10.53
CA ILE A 111 -5.30 -0.02 -9.14
C ILE A 111 -6.08 -1.28 -8.81
N ASN A 112 -5.38 -2.30 -8.32
CA ASN A 112 -5.98 -3.52 -7.82
C ASN A 112 -5.47 -3.80 -6.41
N THR A 113 -6.38 -4.04 -5.49
CA THR A 113 -6.08 -4.38 -4.09
C THR A 113 -6.58 -5.77 -3.78
N TYR A 114 -5.73 -6.58 -3.15
CA TYR A 114 -6.01 -7.98 -2.84
C TYR A 114 -5.76 -8.28 -1.37
N GLU A 115 -6.64 -9.05 -0.76
CA GLU A 115 -6.30 -9.80 0.44
C GLU A 115 -5.65 -11.11 0.03
N ILE A 116 -4.49 -11.43 0.60
CA ILE A 116 -3.77 -12.63 0.23
C ILE A 116 -3.51 -13.55 1.41
N LYS A 117 -3.45 -14.84 1.10
CA LYS A 117 -2.91 -15.87 1.96
C LYS A 117 -1.64 -16.40 1.31
N LYS A 118 -0.51 -16.29 2.01
CA LYS A 118 0.73 -16.92 1.55
C LYS A 118 0.54 -18.44 1.52
N ILE A 119 0.86 -19.03 0.39
CA ILE A 119 1.00 -20.49 0.24
C ILE A 119 2.48 -20.81 0.03
N SER A 120 2.90 -22.05 0.33
CA SER A 120 4.24 -22.51 0.02
C SER A 120 4.49 -22.50 -1.50
N HIS A 121 5.72 -22.27 -1.89
CA HIS A 121 6.10 -22.35 -3.29
C HIS A 121 5.95 -23.81 -3.79
N PRO A 122 5.42 -24.04 -5.01
CA PRO A 122 5.21 -25.40 -5.52
C PRO A 122 6.50 -26.23 -5.67
N LEU A 123 7.67 -25.59 -5.65
CA LEU A 123 8.98 -26.23 -5.74
C LEU A 123 9.66 -26.44 -4.36
N ASP A 124 9.01 -26.02 -3.26
CA ASP A 124 9.45 -26.29 -1.89
C ASP A 124 8.93 -27.67 -1.45
#